data_e6e5e6f47fe7a2f4a33e3695220b19e7
#
_entry.id   e6e5e6f47fe7a2f4a33e3695220b19e7
#
_cell.length_a   1.000
_cell.length_b   1.000
_cell.length_c   1.000
_cell.angle_alpha   90.00
_cell.angle_beta   90.00
_cell.angle_gamma   90.00
#
_symmetry.space_group_name_H-M   'P 1'
#
loop_
_entity.id
_entity.type
_entity.pdbx_description
1 polymer ?
#
loop_
_entity_poly.entity_id
_entity_poly.type
_entity_poly.pdbx_seq_one_letter_code
_entity_poly.pdbx_strand_id
1 'polypeptide(L)'
;MNEIWDRTPLDFQHEAIPVLLMMNCPPYRPQALLLVQGTGGGKSAVAQTVGCVNCGVTVIIEPTLALSADQRSKVARARNINGPVLAYQLDSVKKPLLVEKLKKKLNGLDSNSNVTIFIYTSPECLLREPWNAVFVGLIERKVLQLVCLDEIHMYVMFGLTFRKEFTLLKDSFFKHLVDPYSTDSPSHKFSNDATITNLGFYLKVPLLLMTATFNTELLKLMEKMIGIQVVPQNHLWGGRNSMARRHIQIHVDFTTQRLRHVKSVLNDTLLGNLKKKCIVYTNTASSLEPMQQDLELWLDMNPEIQGDILVINDDLKPEVKFVSAERLTEEVEDPELVVNSNQFYPRVLLATAGSIDAGLDSPDVFAVVRLGFPTSIFEMAQELGRCGRGRSGTVTDHFYLLLSCQDFIYLNTRLYKPSTSVPSTISPILSLQKEKEIQQQNLIDLLKVIVLKGICFNFVAE
;
A
#
# COMPACT_ATOMS: atom_id res chain seq x y z
N MET A 1 -14.45 4.95 -17.21
CA MET A 1 -14.09 5.80 -16.05
C MET A 1 -14.89 7.08 -15.99
N ASN A 2 -15.03 7.82 -17.08
CA ASN A 2 -15.82 9.06 -17.08
C ASN A 2 -17.26 8.85 -16.58
N GLU A 3 -17.93 7.79 -17.04
CA GLU A 3 -19.31 7.50 -16.64
C GLU A 3 -19.44 7.02 -15.18
N ILE A 4 -18.43 6.33 -14.65
CA ILE A 4 -18.44 5.77 -13.28
C ILE A 4 -17.99 6.80 -12.25
N TRP A 5 -16.90 7.52 -12.55
CA TRP A 5 -16.16 8.33 -11.57
C TRP A 5 -16.15 9.83 -11.89
N ASP A 6 -16.66 10.23 -13.04
CA ASP A 6 -16.54 11.61 -13.57
C ASP A 6 -15.06 12.06 -13.67
N ARG A 7 -14.20 11.15 -14.09
CA ARG A 7 -12.75 11.37 -14.20
C ARG A 7 -12.22 10.80 -15.51
N THR A 8 -11.32 11.54 -16.13
CA THR A 8 -10.55 11.05 -17.29
C THR A 8 -9.54 10.02 -16.82
N PRO A 9 -9.49 8.83 -17.45
CA PRO A 9 -8.49 7.83 -17.09
C PRO A 9 -7.07 8.30 -17.44
N LEU A 10 -6.10 7.86 -16.65
CA LEU A 10 -4.68 8.05 -16.90
C LEU A 10 -4.19 7.02 -17.94
N ASP A 11 -3.05 7.27 -18.60
CA ASP A 11 -2.54 6.42 -19.68
C ASP A 11 -2.46 4.94 -19.28
N PHE A 12 -1.86 4.63 -18.15
CA PHE A 12 -1.76 3.25 -17.68
C PHE A 12 -3.13 2.61 -17.35
N GLN A 13 -4.13 3.41 -16.98
CA GLN A 13 -5.50 2.93 -16.75
C GLN A 13 -6.18 2.61 -18.08
N HIS A 14 -5.88 3.38 -19.14
CA HIS A 14 -6.30 3.07 -20.49
C HIS A 14 -5.75 1.74 -21.01
N GLU A 15 -4.57 1.32 -20.54
CA GLU A 15 -3.99 0.04 -20.90
C GLU A 15 -4.50 -1.10 -20.00
N ALA A 16 -4.49 -0.92 -18.68
CA ALA A 16 -4.80 -1.96 -17.71
C ALA A 16 -6.27 -2.39 -17.72
N ILE A 17 -7.19 -1.43 -17.80
CA ILE A 17 -8.64 -1.71 -17.72
C ILE A 17 -9.12 -2.58 -18.88
N PRO A 18 -8.84 -2.27 -20.15
CA PRO A 18 -9.26 -3.12 -21.27
C PRO A 18 -8.66 -4.51 -21.20
N VAL A 19 -7.37 -4.65 -20.83
CA VAL A 19 -6.72 -5.96 -20.71
C VAL A 19 -7.43 -6.85 -19.68
N LEU A 20 -7.74 -6.32 -18.49
CA LEU A 20 -8.46 -7.07 -17.46
C LEU A 20 -9.90 -7.41 -17.86
N LEU A 21 -10.59 -6.52 -18.58
CA LEU A 21 -11.93 -6.79 -19.08
C LEU A 21 -11.91 -7.89 -20.16
N MET A 22 -10.93 -7.85 -21.06
CA MET A 22 -10.76 -8.87 -22.10
C MET A 22 -10.46 -10.24 -21.52
N MET A 23 -9.70 -10.34 -20.41
CA MET A 23 -9.41 -11.61 -19.74
C MET A 23 -10.66 -12.38 -19.26
N ASN A 24 -11.78 -11.69 -19.07
CA ASN A 24 -13.08 -12.31 -18.74
C ASN A 24 -13.94 -12.67 -19.97
N CYS A 25 -13.45 -12.38 -21.18
CA CYS A 25 -14.21 -12.58 -22.42
C CYS A 25 -13.52 -13.63 -23.32
N PRO A 26 -14.18 -14.73 -23.70
CA PRO A 26 -13.65 -15.64 -24.71
C PRO A 26 -13.32 -14.92 -26.02
N PRO A 27 -12.25 -15.26 -26.72
CA PRO A 27 -11.36 -16.42 -26.53
C PRO A 27 -10.19 -16.20 -25.53
N TYR A 28 -10.11 -15.06 -24.88
CA TYR A 28 -9.05 -14.76 -23.93
C TYR A 28 -9.18 -15.63 -22.68
N ARG A 29 -8.05 -15.90 -22.04
CA ARG A 29 -8.00 -16.65 -20.79
C ARG A 29 -7.51 -15.74 -19.66
N PRO A 30 -8.10 -15.82 -18.45
CA PRO A 30 -7.62 -15.09 -17.28
C PRO A 30 -6.16 -15.41 -16.97
N GLN A 31 -5.42 -14.37 -16.62
CA GLN A 31 -4.01 -14.42 -16.23
C GLN A 31 -3.74 -13.42 -15.10
N ALA A 32 -2.54 -13.45 -14.57
CA ALA A 32 -2.07 -12.42 -13.66
C ALA A 32 -1.55 -11.19 -14.44
N LEU A 33 -1.92 -10.00 -13.97
CA LEU A 33 -1.45 -8.69 -14.44
C LEU A 33 -0.71 -8.00 -13.29
N LEU A 34 0.51 -7.55 -13.54
CA LEU A 34 1.25 -6.71 -12.61
C LEU A 34 1.11 -5.23 -13.00
N LEU A 35 0.65 -4.40 -12.07
CA LEU A 35 0.54 -2.96 -12.23
C LEU A 35 1.49 -2.25 -11.24
N VAL A 36 2.54 -1.64 -11.78
CA VAL A 36 3.51 -0.85 -11.01
C VAL A 36 3.24 0.63 -11.25
N GLN A 37 2.81 1.34 -10.20
CA GLN A 37 2.49 2.76 -10.26
C GLN A 37 2.69 3.41 -8.90
N GLY A 38 3.26 4.60 -8.84
CA GLY A 38 3.55 5.32 -7.60
C GLY A 38 2.34 5.47 -6.67
N THR A 39 2.58 5.61 -5.37
CA THR A 39 1.54 5.86 -4.36
C THR A 39 0.71 7.10 -4.72
N GLY A 40 -0.62 7.04 -4.54
CA GLY A 40 -1.53 8.11 -4.95
C GLY A 40 -1.74 8.22 -6.47
N GLY A 41 -1.10 7.35 -7.27
CA GLY A 41 -1.18 7.37 -8.73
C GLY A 41 -2.45 6.76 -9.34
N GLY A 42 -3.46 6.36 -8.54
CA GLY A 42 -4.74 5.88 -9.07
C GLY A 42 -4.80 4.38 -9.40
N LYS A 43 -3.92 3.54 -8.84
CA LYS A 43 -3.91 2.07 -9.04
C LYS A 43 -5.26 1.42 -8.71
N SER A 44 -5.80 1.71 -7.54
CA SER A 44 -7.04 1.10 -7.05
C SER A 44 -8.25 1.39 -7.94
N ALA A 45 -8.24 2.52 -8.67
CA ALA A 45 -9.29 2.85 -9.63
C ALA A 45 -9.38 1.86 -10.79
N VAL A 46 -8.29 1.15 -11.13
CA VAL A 46 -8.29 0.09 -12.14
C VAL A 46 -9.20 -1.06 -11.68
N ALA A 47 -8.94 -1.63 -10.50
CA ALA A 47 -9.73 -2.72 -9.94
C ALA A 47 -11.21 -2.32 -9.75
N GLN A 48 -11.44 -1.10 -9.25
CA GLN A 48 -12.78 -0.57 -9.01
C GLN A 48 -13.56 -0.39 -10.32
N THR A 49 -12.90 0.13 -11.37
CA THR A 49 -13.56 0.33 -12.68
C THR A 49 -13.89 -1.01 -13.33
N VAL A 50 -12.96 -1.96 -13.33
CA VAL A 50 -13.18 -3.31 -13.88
C VAL A 50 -14.34 -4.01 -13.16
N GLY A 51 -14.38 -3.94 -11.82
CA GLY A 51 -15.47 -4.51 -11.05
C GLY A 51 -16.83 -3.88 -11.33
N CYS A 52 -16.89 -2.55 -11.56
CA CYS A 52 -18.13 -1.86 -11.92
C CYS A 52 -18.64 -2.24 -13.33
N VAL A 53 -17.73 -2.53 -14.27
CA VAL A 53 -18.09 -2.90 -15.65
C VAL A 53 -18.54 -4.36 -15.74
N ASN A 54 -17.82 -5.29 -15.08
CA ASN A 54 -18.06 -6.72 -15.24
C ASN A 54 -19.27 -7.27 -14.47
N CYS A 55 -19.77 -6.53 -13.47
CA CYS A 55 -20.71 -7.06 -12.46
C CYS A 55 -20.15 -8.27 -11.71
N GLY A 56 -20.91 -8.82 -10.76
CA GLY A 56 -20.45 -9.94 -9.93
C GLY A 56 -19.60 -9.48 -8.72
N VAL A 57 -18.67 -10.31 -8.30
CA VAL A 57 -17.84 -10.07 -7.11
C VAL A 57 -16.42 -9.73 -7.50
N THR A 58 -15.90 -8.65 -6.94
CA THR A 58 -14.48 -8.28 -6.98
C THR A 58 -13.92 -8.37 -5.57
N VAL A 59 -12.86 -9.17 -5.38
CA VAL A 59 -12.16 -9.31 -4.10
C VAL A 59 -10.87 -8.51 -4.14
N ILE A 60 -10.70 -7.62 -3.18
CA ILE A 60 -9.49 -6.81 -3.02
C ILE A 60 -8.86 -7.20 -1.69
N ILE A 61 -7.70 -7.84 -1.77
CA ILE A 61 -6.94 -8.30 -0.61
C ILE A 61 -5.94 -7.19 -0.28
N GLU A 62 -6.05 -6.63 0.92
CA GLU A 62 -5.27 -5.49 1.37
C GLU A 62 -4.49 -5.83 2.65
N PRO A 63 -3.26 -5.34 2.78
CA PRO A 63 -2.43 -5.66 3.94
C PRO A 63 -2.88 -4.98 5.23
N THR A 64 -3.70 -3.92 5.15
CA THR A 64 -4.14 -3.14 6.32
C THR A 64 -5.64 -2.80 6.28
N LEU A 65 -6.27 -2.78 7.46
CA LEU A 65 -7.70 -2.47 7.61
C LEU A 65 -8.04 -1.01 7.29
N ALA A 66 -7.10 -0.11 7.52
CA ALA A 66 -7.31 1.32 7.26
C ALA A 66 -7.45 1.59 5.76
N LEU A 67 -6.64 0.93 4.92
CA LEU A 67 -6.74 1.04 3.47
C LEU A 67 -8.10 0.55 2.97
N SER A 68 -8.56 -0.59 3.48
CA SER A 68 -9.87 -1.16 3.15
C SER A 68 -11.03 -0.21 3.42
N ALA A 69 -10.99 0.53 4.54
CA ALA A 69 -12.05 1.46 4.90
C ALA A 69 -12.11 2.66 3.94
N ASP A 70 -10.97 3.26 3.60
CA ASP A 70 -10.88 4.36 2.63
C ASP A 70 -11.36 3.93 1.24
N GLN A 71 -10.89 2.80 0.74
CA GLN A 71 -11.27 2.28 -0.57
C GLN A 71 -12.77 1.98 -0.65
N ARG A 72 -13.35 1.40 0.41
CA ARG A 72 -14.79 1.15 0.51
C ARG A 72 -15.61 2.44 0.39
N SER A 73 -15.19 3.51 1.05
CA SER A 73 -15.89 4.79 1.01
C SER A 73 -15.86 5.42 -0.39
N LYS A 74 -14.75 5.26 -1.10
CA LYS A 74 -14.58 5.74 -2.49
C LYS A 74 -15.51 4.98 -3.45
N VAL A 75 -15.59 3.65 -3.35
CA VAL A 75 -16.46 2.83 -4.21
C VAL A 75 -17.95 3.12 -3.98
N ALA A 76 -18.34 3.46 -2.75
CA ALA A 76 -19.73 3.83 -2.46
C ALA A 76 -20.21 5.07 -3.24
N ARG A 77 -19.29 5.88 -3.79
CA ARG A 77 -19.59 7.06 -4.62
C ARG A 77 -19.63 6.74 -6.12
N ALA A 78 -19.36 5.49 -6.53
CA ALA A 78 -19.42 5.09 -7.93
C ALA A 78 -20.83 5.22 -8.49
N ARG A 79 -20.96 5.73 -9.70
CA ARG A 79 -22.26 5.73 -10.41
C ARG A 79 -22.61 4.31 -10.81
N ASN A 80 -23.86 3.94 -10.59
CA ASN A 80 -24.39 2.63 -10.99
C ASN A 80 -24.59 2.60 -12.51
N ILE A 81 -23.78 1.83 -13.22
CA ILE A 81 -23.94 1.64 -14.68
C ILE A 81 -24.73 0.36 -14.95
N ASN A 82 -24.36 -0.73 -14.29
CA ASN A 82 -24.89 -2.07 -14.56
C ASN A 82 -25.62 -2.68 -13.35
N GLY A 83 -26.24 -1.86 -12.49
CA GLY A 83 -26.90 -2.32 -11.29
C GLY A 83 -26.29 -1.78 -9.98
N PRO A 84 -26.82 -2.14 -8.82
CA PRO A 84 -26.39 -1.60 -7.54
C PRO A 84 -24.92 -1.99 -7.22
N VAL A 85 -24.16 -1.01 -6.75
CA VAL A 85 -22.78 -1.20 -6.26
C VAL A 85 -22.80 -1.32 -4.75
N LEU A 86 -22.24 -2.41 -4.24
CA LEU A 86 -22.16 -2.72 -2.81
C LEU A 86 -20.71 -2.95 -2.41
N ALA A 87 -20.30 -2.47 -1.25
CA ALA A 87 -18.94 -2.63 -0.75
C ALA A 87 -18.94 -3.11 0.70
N TYR A 88 -18.21 -4.18 0.95
CA TYR A 88 -18.07 -4.80 2.28
C TYR A 88 -16.59 -4.88 2.66
N GLN A 89 -16.30 -4.58 3.93
CA GLN A 89 -15.03 -4.87 4.57
C GLN A 89 -15.23 -6.05 5.50
N LEU A 90 -14.72 -7.23 5.14
CA LEU A 90 -15.01 -8.49 5.86
C LEU A 90 -14.51 -8.49 7.28
N ASP A 91 -13.34 -7.93 7.52
CA ASP A 91 -12.72 -7.86 8.85
C ASP A 91 -13.60 -7.12 9.87
N SER A 92 -14.48 -6.24 9.39
CA SER A 92 -15.47 -5.51 10.22
C SER A 92 -16.75 -6.30 10.47
N VAL A 93 -16.99 -7.40 9.74
CA VAL A 93 -18.20 -8.23 9.85
C VAL A 93 -17.99 -9.28 10.94
N LYS A 94 -18.10 -8.87 12.20
CA LYS A 94 -17.84 -9.76 13.36
C LYS A 94 -19.11 -10.37 13.99
N LYS A 95 -20.27 -9.72 13.82
CA LYS A 95 -21.53 -10.20 14.40
C LYS A 95 -22.04 -11.42 13.65
N PRO A 96 -22.34 -12.57 14.31
CA PRO A 96 -22.74 -13.82 13.65
C PRO A 96 -23.91 -13.64 12.68
N LEU A 97 -24.92 -12.86 13.05
CA LEU A 97 -26.08 -12.57 12.19
C LEU A 97 -25.69 -11.86 10.89
N LEU A 98 -24.72 -10.92 10.93
CA LEU A 98 -24.23 -10.23 9.74
C LEU A 98 -23.39 -11.14 8.88
N VAL A 99 -22.57 -12.00 9.48
CA VAL A 99 -21.78 -13.03 8.78
C VAL A 99 -22.73 -13.95 7.98
N GLU A 100 -23.75 -14.51 8.64
CA GLU A 100 -24.70 -15.41 7.97
C GLU A 100 -25.52 -14.68 6.88
N LYS A 101 -25.93 -13.44 7.13
CA LYS A 101 -26.64 -12.63 6.12
C LYS A 101 -25.79 -12.41 4.86
N LEU A 102 -24.53 -12.03 5.05
CA LEU A 102 -23.60 -11.79 3.93
C LEU A 102 -23.24 -13.09 3.21
N LYS A 103 -22.95 -14.16 3.95
CA LYS A 103 -22.72 -15.52 3.40
C LYS A 103 -23.90 -15.99 2.55
N LYS A 104 -25.15 -15.89 3.07
CA LYS A 104 -26.35 -16.24 2.32
C LYS A 104 -26.48 -15.43 1.02
N LYS A 105 -26.21 -14.11 1.11
CA LYS A 105 -26.22 -13.23 -0.07
C LYS A 105 -25.22 -13.67 -1.11
N LEU A 106 -23.95 -13.90 -0.74
CA LEU A 106 -22.87 -14.29 -1.65
C LEU A 106 -23.11 -15.69 -2.25
N ASN A 107 -23.63 -16.63 -1.45
CA ASN A 107 -23.95 -17.97 -1.91
C ASN A 107 -25.18 -18.02 -2.85
N GLY A 108 -26.05 -17.05 -2.79
CA GLY A 108 -27.21 -16.91 -3.68
C GLY A 108 -26.89 -16.26 -5.02
N LEU A 109 -25.66 -15.82 -5.26
CA LEU A 109 -25.26 -15.23 -6.53
C LEU A 109 -24.94 -16.32 -7.56
N ASP A 110 -25.27 -16.04 -8.82
CA ASP A 110 -24.91 -16.79 -10.01
C ASP A 110 -24.29 -15.89 -11.08
N SER A 111 -23.88 -16.49 -12.19
CA SER A 111 -23.26 -15.76 -13.31
C SER A 111 -24.18 -14.72 -14.01
N ASN A 112 -25.48 -14.79 -13.75
CA ASN A 112 -26.48 -13.88 -14.34
C ASN A 112 -26.91 -12.76 -13.35
N SER A 113 -26.33 -12.76 -12.15
CA SER A 113 -26.68 -11.78 -11.13
C SER A 113 -26.19 -10.39 -11.53
N ASN A 114 -27.12 -9.47 -11.81
CA ASN A 114 -26.81 -8.09 -12.17
C ASN A 114 -26.56 -7.24 -10.91
N VAL A 115 -25.42 -7.49 -10.24
CA VAL A 115 -25.00 -6.78 -9.02
C VAL A 115 -23.49 -6.67 -9.02
N THR A 116 -22.97 -5.52 -8.60
CA THR A 116 -21.55 -5.29 -8.37
C THR A 116 -21.26 -5.33 -6.87
N ILE A 117 -20.42 -6.26 -6.43
CA ILE A 117 -20.03 -6.39 -5.03
C ILE A 117 -18.51 -6.30 -4.91
N PHE A 118 -18.03 -5.31 -4.18
CA PHE A 118 -16.63 -5.21 -3.77
C PHE A 118 -16.46 -5.78 -2.37
N ILE A 119 -15.49 -6.68 -2.22
CA ILE A 119 -15.13 -7.27 -0.95
C ILE A 119 -13.68 -6.91 -0.66
N TYR A 120 -13.50 -6.07 0.34
CA TYR A 120 -12.20 -5.73 0.91
C TYR A 120 -11.92 -6.65 2.07
N THR A 121 -10.75 -7.28 2.09
CA THR A 121 -10.40 -8.27 3.11
C THR A 121 -8.90 -8.31 3.38
N SER A 122 -8.53 -8.66 4.60
CA SER A 122 -7.14 -9.02 4.92
C SER A 122 -6.85 -10.48 4.55
N PRO A 123 -5.57 -10.84 4.36
CA PRO A 123 -5.16 -12.24 4.18
C PRO A 123 -5.65 -13.18 5.28
N GLU A 124 -5.60 -12.71 6.53
CA GLU A 124 -6.03 -13.45 7.70
C GLU A 124 -7.54 -13.74 7.68
N CYS A 125 -8.34 -12.76 7.26
CA CYS A 125 -9.79 -12.93 7.18
C CYS A 125 -10.17 -13.86 6.02
N LEU A 126 -9.47 -13.75 4.89
CA LEU A 126 -9.69 -14.61 3.73
C LEU A 126 -9.45 -16.11 4.03
N LEU A 127 -8.49 -16.41 4.94
CA LEU A 127 -8.17 -17.79 5.34
C LEU A 127 -9.17 -18.39 6.34
N ARG A 128 -9.98 -17.56 6.99
CA ARG A 128 -10.92 -18.03 8.03
C ARG A 128 -12.21 -18.56 7.42
N GLU A 129 -12.74 -19.62 8.04
CA GLU A 129 -14.11 -20.03 7.77
C GLU A 129 -15.12 -19.04 8.38
N PRO A 130 -16.24 -18.76 7.70
CA PRO A 130 -16.70 -19.42 6.47
C PRO A 130 -16.22 -18.78 5.16
N TRP A 131 -15.35 -17.76 5.23
CA TRP A 131 -15.03 -16.93 4.07
C TRP A 131 -14.25 -17.68 3.00
N ASN A 132 -13.28 -18.50 3.39
CA ASN A 132 -12.52 -19.30 2.42
C ASN A 132 -13.45 -20.16 1.55
N ALA A 133 -14.33 -20.93 2.17
CA ALA A 133 -15.31 -21.76 1.44
C ALA A 133 -16.27 -20.93 0.55
N VAL A 134 -16.69 -19.75 1.02
CA VAL A 134 -17.54 -18.83 0.23
C VAL A 134 -16.81 -18.39 -1.03
N PHE A 135 -15.56 -17.96 -0.94
CA PHE A 135 -14.79 -17.49 -2.10
C PHE A 135 -14.48 -18.60 -3.09
N VAL A 136 -14.13 -19.80 -2.61
CA VAL A 136 -13.95 -20.96 -3.49
C VAL A 136 -15.26 -21.24 -4.26
N GLY A 137 -16.40 -21.21 -3.58
CA GLY A 137 -17.71 -21.36 -4.24
C GLY A 137 -18.02 -20.24 -5.26
N LEU A 138 -17.59 -18.99 -5.05
CA LEU A 138 -17.75 -17.92 -6.03
C LEU A 138 -16.89 -18.14 -7.28
N ILE A 139 -15.68 -18.70 -7.13
CA ILE A 139 -14.82 -19.09 -8.27
C ILE A 139 -15.51 -20.17 -9.09
N GLU A 140 -16.00 -21.23 -8.45
CA GLU A 140 -16.64 -22.38 -9.12
C GLU A 140 -17.91 -21.98 -9.87
N ARG A 141 -18.71 -21.09 -9.31
CA ARG A 141 -19.92 -20.56 -9.95
C ARG A 141 -19.66 -19.45 -10.97
N LYS A 142 -18.39 -19.06 -11.20
CA LYS A 142 -17.98 -17.98 -12.13
C LYS A 142 -18.57 -16.63 -11.77
N VAL A 143 -18.81 -16.37 -10.49
CA VAL A 143 -19.33 -15.10 -9.97
C VAL A 143 -18.20 -14.16 -9.58
N LEU A 144 -17.03 -14.71 -9.21
CA LEU A 144 -15.83 -13.94 -8.93
C LEU A 144 -15.23 -13.44 -10.25
N GLN A 145 -15.17 -12.13 -10.43
CA GLN A 145 -14.76 -11.50 -11.70
C GLN A 145 -13.35 -10.96 -11.68
N LEU A 146 -12.82 -10.64 -10.50
CA LEU A 146 -11.47 -10.13 -10.33
C LEU A 146 -10.99 -10.41 -8.90
N VAL A 147 -9.75 -10.85 -8.78
CA VAL A 147 -9.00 -10.83 -7.52
C VAL A 147 -7.90 -9.80 -7.65
N CYS A 148 -7.77 -8.94 -6.65
CA CYS A 148 -6.73 -7.93 -6.59
C CYS A 148 -5.91 -8.10 -5.31
N LEU A 149 -4.58 -8.10 -5.43
CA LEU A 149 -3.64 -7.93 -4.32
C LEU A 149 -3.06 -6.53 -4.39
N ASP A 150 -3.40 -5.71 -3.41
CA ASP A 150 -2.81 -4.37 -3.30
C ASP A 150 -1.55 -4.40 -2.44
N GLU A 151 -0.60 -3.53 -2.75
CA GLU A 151 0.69 -3.38 -2.08
C GLU A 151 1.46 -4.71 -1.93
N ILE A 152 1.67 -5.42 -3.05
CA ILE A 152 2.28 -6.77 -3.06
C ILE A 152 3.63 -6.85 -2.34
N HIS A 153 4.39 -5.74 -2.29
CA HIS A 153 5.66 -5.69 -1.56
C HIS A 153 5.49 -5.99 -0.06
N MET A 154 4.35 -5.58 0.54
CA MET A 154 4.06 -5.86 1.95
C MET A 154 3.83 -7.36 2.21
N TYR A 155 3.25 -8.09 1.23
CA TYR A 155 3.07 -9.54 1.36
C TYR A 155 4.40 -10.26 1.43
N VAL A 156 5.37 -9.86 0.62
CA VAL A 156 6.71 -10.43 0.64
C VAL A 156 7.42 -10.07 1.95
N MET A 157 7.40 -8.79 2.32
CA MET A 157 8.10 -8.31 3.52
C MET A 157 7.51 -8.89 4.82
N PHE A 158 6.18 -8.90 4.96
CA PHE A 158 5.52 -9.39 6.16
C PHE A 158 5.40 -10.91 6.19
N GLY A 159 5.20 -11.57 5.06
CA GLY A 159 5.12 -13.02 4.99
C GLY A 159 6.42 -13.70 5.37
N LEU A 160 7.55 -13.03 5.15
CA LEU A 160 8.87 -13.51 5.55
C LEU A 160 9.19 -13.28 7.03
N THR A 161 8.56 -12.29 7.66
CA THR A 161 8.95 -11.83 9.00
C THR A 161 7.98 -12.29 10.11
N PHE A 162 6.71 -11.86 10.07
CA PHE A 162 5.79 -12.06 11.20
C PHE A 162 4.35 -12.44 10.83
N ARG A 163 3.96 -12.39 9.54
CA ARG A 163 2.60 -12.75 9.10
C ARG A 163 2.62 -14.03 8.27
N LYS A 164 2.63 -15.18 8.92
CA LYS A 164 2.65 -16.51 8.28
C LYS A 164 1.42 -16.76 7.40
N GLU A 165 0.31 -16.09 7.67
CA GLU A 165 -0.93 -16.19 6.90
C GLU A 165 -0.73 -15.89 5.41
N PHE A 166 0.18 -14.96 5.07
CA PHE A 166 0.50 -14.68 3.68
C PHE A 166 1.05 -15.90 2.92
N THR A 167 1.83 -16.75 3.58
CA THR A 167 2.37 -17.97 2.96
C THR A 167 1.33 -19.07 2.82
N LEU A 168 0.27 -19.06 3.64
CA LEU A 168 -0.81 -20.03 3.58
C LEU A 168 -1.81 -19.76 2.46
N LEU A 169 -1.86 -18.52 1.94
CA LEU A 169 -2.78 -18.14 0.87
C LEU A 169 -2.59 -18.99 -0.40
N LYS A 170 -1.36 -19.42 -0.71
CA LYS A 170 -1.07 -20.28 -1.85
C LYS A 170 -1.94 -21.54 -1.84
N ASP A 171 -1.86 -22.28 -0.75
CA ASP A 171 -2.49 -23.60 -0.64
C ASP A 171 -3.97 -23.55 -0.24
N SER A 172 -4.41 -22.43 0.34
CA SER A 172 -5.78 -22.27 0.80
C SER A 172 -6.68 -21.56 -0.21
N PHE A 173 -6.15 -20.59 -0.97
CA PHE A 173 -6.94 -19.75 -1.86
C PHE A 173 -6.42 -19.72 -3.30
N PHE A 174 -5.15 -19.32 -3.52
CA PHE A 174 -4.63 -19.10 -4.88
C PHE A 174 -4.61 -20.36 -5.74
N LYS A 175 -4.42 -21.55 -5.16
CA LYS A 175 -4.51 -22.81 -5.91
C LYS A 175 -5.86 -22.99 -6.62
N HIS A 176 -6.96 -22.46 -6.05
CA HIS A 176 -8.29 -22.56 -6.65
C HIS A 176 -8.48 -21.60 -7.83
N LEU A 177 -7.66 -20.53 -7.92
CA LEU A 177 -7.63 -19.63 -9.07
C LEU A 177 -6.93 -20.26 -10.27
N VAL A 178 -5.99 -21.18 -10.08
CA VAL A 178 -5.24 -21.80 -11.16
C VAL A 178 -6.16 -22.72 -11.98
N ASP A 179 -6.08 -22.61 -13.31
CA ASP A 179 -6.77 -23.53 -14.22
C ASP A 179 -5.93 -24.81 -14.41
N PRO A 180 -6.36 -25.96 -13.85
CA PRO A 180 -5.60 -27.20 -13.90
C PRO A 180 -5.50 -27.80 -15.31
N TYR A 181 -6.35 -27.37 -16.23
CA TYR A 181 -6.38 -27.89 -17.61
C TYR A 181 -5.49 -27.12 -18.57
N SER A 182 -4.79 -26.09 -18.09
CA SER A 182 -3.86 -25.33 -18.91
C SER A 182 -2.49 -26.03 -19.02
N THR A 183 -2.40 -27.02 -19.90
CA THR A 183 -1.14 -27.77 -20.14
C THR A 183 -0.10 -26.96 -20.92
N ASP A 184 -0.48 -25.86 -21.56
CA ASP A 184 0.39 -25.06 -22.41
C ASP A 184 0.97 -23.88 -21.65
N SER A 185 1.76 -24.16 -20.63
CA SER A 185 2.55 -23.09 -19.96
C SER A 185 3.73 -22.69 -20.85
N PRO A 186 3.84 -21.40 -21.24
CA PRO A 186 5.01 -20.91 -21.96
C PRO A 186 6.32 -21.04 -21.16
N SER A 187 6.23 -21.27 -19.84
CA SER A 187 7.37 -21.43 -18.94
C SER A 187 8.29 -22.58 -19.32
N HIS A 188 7.79 -23.63 -19.98
CA HIS A 188 8.64 -24.72 -20.49
C HIS A 188 9.62 -24.30 -21.58
N LYS A 189 9.43 -23.14 -22.21
CA LYS A 189 10.28 -22.68 -23.33
C LYS A 189 11.33 -21.65 -22.95
N PHE A 190 11.26 -21.02 -21.76
CA PHE A 190 12.06 -19.82 -21.47
C PHE A 190 12.88 -19.85 -20.18
N SER A 191 12.75 -20.85 -19.31
CA SER A 191 13.55 -20.89 -18.08
C SER A 191 14.28 -22.20 -17.91
N ASN A 192 15.60 -22.11 -17.75
CA ASN A 192 16.46 -23.23 -17.30
C ASN A 192 16.37 -23.42 -15.76
N ASP A 193 15.47 -22.71 -15.09
CA ASP A 193 15.32 -22.73 -13.63
C ASP A 193 14.21 -23.70 -13.23
N ALA A 194 14.60 -24.87 -12.72
CA ALA A 194 13.70 -25.94 -12.28
C ALA A 194 12.69 -25.52 -11.18
N THR A 195 12.91 -24.36 -10.55
CA THR A 195 12.01 -23.83 -9.50
C THR A 195 10.76 -23.15 -10.05
N ILE A 196 10.73 -22.82 -11.35
CA ILE A 196 9.62 -22.10 -12.02
C ILE A 196 8.59 -23.06 -12.63
N THR A 197 8.92 -24.34 -12.79
CA THR A 197 8.09 -25.33 -13.51
C THR A 197 6.74 -25.67 -12.86
N ASN A 198 6.50 -25.23 -11.62
CA ASN A 198 5.28 -25.55 -10.86
C ASN A 198 4.35 -24.35 -10.63
N LEU A 199 4.53 -23.23 -11.36
CA LEU A 199 3.68 -22.06 -11.22
C LEU A 199 2.48 -22.10 -12.19
N GLY A 200 1.29 -21.73 -11.71
CA GLY A 200 0.09 -21.60 -12.53
C GLY A 200 0.21 -20.40 -13.48
N PHE A 201 -0.10 -20.61 -14.76
CA PHE A 201 -0.04 -19.56 -15.79
C PHE A 201 -1.43 -19.05 -16.17
N TYR A 202 -2.34 -19.96 -16.51
CA TYR A 202 -3.72 -19.62 -16.77
C TYR A 202 -4.57 -19.76 -15.51
N LEU A 203 -5.50 -18.84 -15.36
CA LEU A 203 -6.36 -18.75 -14.20
C LEU A 203 -7.83 -18.95 -14.59
N LYS A 204 -8.67 -19.18 -13.61
CA LYS A 204 -10.15 -19.18 -13.75
C LYS A 204 -10.72 -17.77 -13.61
N VAL A 205 -9.97 -16.88 -12.97
CA VAL A 205 -10.35 -15.49 -12.67
C VAL A 205 -9.10 -14.62 -12.83
N PRO A 206 -9.18 -13.42 -13.46
CA PRO A 206 -8.06 -12.51 -13.55
C PRO A 206 -7.51 -12.14 -12.17
N LEU A 207 -6.18 -12.05 -12.07
CA LEU A 207 -5.48 -11.63 -10.86
C LEU A 207 -4.72 -10.33 -11.14
N LEU A 208 -5.08 -9.26 -10.44
CA LEU A 208 -4.38 -7.98 -10.51
C LEU A 208 -3.45 -7.85 -9.30
N LEU A 209 -2.16 -7.72 -9.56
CA LEU A 209 -1.13 -7.44 -8.57
C LEU A 209 -0.74 -5.97 -8.66
N MET A 210 -0.85 -5.22 -7.56
CA MET A 210 -0.55 -3.79 -7.55
C MET A 210 0.56 -3.46 -6.55
N THR A 211 1.44 -2.57 -6.95
CA THR A 211 2.49 -2.03 -6.06
C THR A 211 2.95 -0.65 -6.51
N ALA A 212 3.43 0.12 -5.55
CA ALA A 212 4.16 1.37 -5.84
C ALA A 212 5.67 1.15 -5.95
N THR A 213 6.18 0.05 -5.43
CA THR A 213 7.59 -0.28 -5.37
C THR A 213 7.82 -1.65 -5.98
N PHE A 214 8.81 -1.77 -6.85
CA PHE A 214 9.07 -2.99 -7.62
C PHE A 214 10.56 -3.24 -7.77
N ASN A 215 10.93 -4.50 -7.67
CA ASN A 215 12.13 -5.06 -8.25
C ASN A 215 11.86 -6.51 -8.70
N THR A 216 12.72 -7.04 -9.56
CA THR A 216 12.56 -8.40 -10.13
C THR A 216 12.61 -9.50 -9.09
N GLU A 217 13.41 -9.35 -8.03
CA GLU A 217 13.48 -10.31 -6.93
C GLU A 217 12.20 -10.35 -6.11
N LEU A 218 11.59 -9.18 -5.86
CA LEU A 218 10.29 -9.08 -5.19
C LEU A 218 9.21 -9.83 -5.98
N LEU A 219 9.19 -9.67 -7.31
CA LEU A 219 8.23 -10.39 -8.16
C LEU A 219 8.45 -11.90 -8.08
N LYS A 220 9.68 -12.39 -8.23
CA LYS A 220 9.99 -13.83 -8.13
C LYS A 220 9.55 -14.43 -6.79
N LEU A 221 9.77 -13.68 -5.70
CA LEU A 221 9.33 -14.11 -4.38
C LEU A 221 7.81 -14.15 -4.28
N MET A 222 7.13 -13.12 -4.81
CA MET A 222 5.68 -13.05 -4.83
C MET A 222 5.08 -14.21 -5.65
N GLU A 223 5.56 -14.45 -6.87
CA GLU A 223 5.14 -15.58 -7.71
C GLU A 223 5.27 -16.91 -6.98
N LYS A 224 6.39 -17.11 -6.28
CA LYS A 224 6.63 -18.30 -5.47
C LYS A 224 5.67 -18.42 -4.29
N MET A 225 5.36 -17.29 -3.63
CA MET A 225 4.44 -17.26 -2.49
C MET A 225 2.99 -17.52 -2.88
N ILE A 226 2.54 -17.03 -4.03
CA ILE A 226 1.15 -17.23 -4.49
C ILE A 226 1.01 -18.46 -5.41
N GLY A 227 2.10 -18.99 -5.95
CA GLY A 227 2.10 -20.12 -6.89
C GLY A 227 1.58 -19.77 -8.28
N ILE A 228 1.62 -18.49 -8.67
CA ILE A 228 1.11 -17.98 -9.95
C ILE A 228 2.21 -17.14 -10.61
N GLN A 229 2.42 -17.38 -11.91
CA GLN A 229 3.39 -16.66 -12.73
C GLN A 229 2.77 -15.43 -13.38
N VAL A 230 3.50 -14.34 -13.41
CA VAL A 230 3.15 -13.12 -14.17
C VAL A 230 4.08 -13.02 -15.38
N VAL A 231 3.53 -13.13 -16.58
CA VAL A 231 4.36 -13.04 -17.78
C VAL A 231 4.81 -11.59 -18.04
N PRO A 232 6.02 -11.39 -18.63
CA PRO A 232 6.55 -10.05 -18.88
C PRO A 232 5.60 -9.14 -19.69
N GLN A 233 4.81 -9.71 -20.59
CA GLN A 233 3.83 -8.97 -21.40
C GLN A 233 2.68 -8.39 -20.58
N ASN A 234 2.45 -8.95 -19.39
CA ASN A 234 1.43 -8.49 -18.43
C ASN A 234 2.02 -7.60 -17.33
N HIS A 235 3.24 -7.07 -17.53
CA HIS A 235 3.82 -6.05 -16.66
C HIS A 235 3.45 -4.68 -17.21
N LEU A 236 2.58 -3.96 -16.51
CA LEU A 236 2.21 -2.60 -16.84
C LEU A 236 2.87 -1.61 -15.88
N TRP A 237 3.56 -0.67 -16.46
CA TRP A 237 4.29 0.36 -15.75
C TRP A 237 3.57 1.69 -15.94
N GLY A 238 3.24 2.36 -14.85
CA GLY A 238 2.88 3.76 -14.92
C GLY A 238 4.01 4.56 -15.57
N GLY A 239 3.65 5.59 -16.31
CA GLY A 239 4.64 6.39 -17.03
C GLY A 239 5.82 6.81 -16.13
N ARG A 240 7.05 6.76 -16.64
CA ARG A 240 8.28 7.10 -15.88
C ARG A 240 8.18 8.43 -15.14
N ASN A 241 7.46 9.40 -15.70
CA ASN A 241 7.26 10.71 -15.08
C ASN A 241 6.30 10.66 -13.87
N SER A 242 5.37 9.71 -13.81
CA SER A 242 4.43 9.56 -12.69
C SER A 242 5.03 8.74 -11.54
N MET A 243 6.03 7.92 -11.82
CA MET A 243 6.78 7.18 -10.80
C MET A 243 7.92 8.04 -10.21
N ALA A 244 8.60 8.80 -11.06
CA ALA A 244 9.63 9.74 -10.64
C ALA A 244 8.97 11.01 -10.08
N ARG A 245 8.87 11.11 -8.77
CA ARG A 245 8.38 12.33 -8.09
C ARG A 245 9.44 13.43 -8.15
N ARG A 246 9.72 13.95 -9.36
CA ARG A 246 10.76 14.95 -9.61
C ARG A 246 10.54 16.28 -8.88
N HIS A 247 9.33 16.54 -8.41
CA HIS A 247 8.98 17.70 -7.62
C HIS A 247 9.34 17.55 -6.14
N ILE A 248 9.76 16.36 -5.67
CA ILE A 248 10.19 16.16 -4.29
C ILE A 248 11.71 16.31 -4.22
N GLN A 249 12.17 17.26 -3.42
CA GLN A 249 13.57 17.44 -3.11
C GLN A 249 13.94 16.62 -1.87
N ILE A 250 14.94 15.76 -2.01
CA ILE A 250 15.43 14.91 -0.91
C ILE A 250 16.63 15.59 -0.27
N HIS A 251 16.53 15.84 1.04
CA HIS A 251 17.57 16.37 1.90
C HIS A 251 18.06 15.26 2.84
N VAL A 252 19.36 15.07 2.92
CA VAL A 252 20.00 14.15 3.87
C VAL A 252 20.94 14.93 4.74
N ASP A 253 20.61 15.07 6.01
CA ASP A 253 21.34 15.90 6.95
C ASP A 253 21.83 15.07 8.15
N PHE A 254 23.11 15.28 8.51
CA PHE A 254 23.71 14.67 9.66
C PHE A 254 23.69 15.67 10.82
N THR A 255 22.91 15.37 11.85
CA THR A 255 22.72 16.28 12.96
C THR A 255 22.59 15.58 14.31
N THR A 256 23.17 16.15 15.34
CA THR A 256 22.94 15.77 16.74
C THR A 256 21.76 16.53 17.35
N GLN A 257 21.30 17.61 16.71
CA GLN A 257 20.23 18.50 17.19
C GLN A 257 18.95 18.28 16.35
N ARG A 258 18.47 17.04 16.29
CA ARG A 258 17.32 16.65 15.43
C ARG A 258 16.09 17.52 15.68
N LEU A 259 15.73 17.73 16.93
CA LEU A 259 14.53 18.48 17.28
C LEU A 259 14.60 19.96 16.85
N ARG A 260 15.79 20.59 16.98
CA ARG A 260 16.02 21.93 16.45
C ARG A 260 15.85 21.97 14.93
N HIS A 261 16.34 20.94 14.23
CA HIS A 261 16.20 20.85 12.78
C HIS A 261 14.73 20.62 12.38
N VAL A 262 13.99 19.77 13.09
CA VAL A 262 12.54 19.61 12.90
C VAL A 262 11.82 20.96 13.05
N LYS A 263 12.09 21.71 14.11
CA LYS A 263 11.50 23.05 14.33
C LYS A 263 11.80 24.01 13.18
N SER A 264 13.02 23.99 12.63
CA SER A 264 13.38 24.79 11.44
C SER A 264 12.54 24.38 10.23
N VAL A 265 12.43 23.08 9.93
CA VAL A 265 11.62 22.58 8.80
C VAL A 265 10.14 22.93 8.97
N LEU A 266 9.60 22.80 10.19
CA LEU A 266 8.22 23.19 10.49
C LEU A 266 8.01 24.69 10.26
N ASN A 267 8.91 25.52 10.75
CA ASN A 267 8.87 26.96 10.51
C ASN A 267 8.85 27.28 9.01
N ASP A 268 9.81 26.77 8.26
CA ASP A 268 9.94 27.02 6.82
C ASP A 268 8.75 26.48 6.00
N THR A 269 8.13 25.41 6.48
CA THR A 269 7.00 24.77 5.79
C THR A 269 5.67 25.45 6.12
N LEU A 270 5.41 25.74 7.39
CA LEU A 270 4.08 26.09 7.90
C LEU A 270 3.85 27.60 7.99
N LEU A 271 4.91 28.40 8.08
CA LEU A 271 4.79 29.85 8.21
C LEU A 271 4.11 30.46 6.98
N GLY A 272 3.12 31.31 7.23
CA GLY A 272 2.43 32.09 6.19
C GLY A 272 1.50 31.29 5.27
N ASN A 273 1.25 30.01 5.54
CA ASN A 273 0.30 29.21 4.75
C ASN A 273 -0.41 28.13 5.60
N LEU A 274 -1.64 28.41 5.98
CA LEU A 274 -2.44 27.56 6.86
C LEU A 274 -2.81 26.18 6.24
N LYS A 275 -2.81 26.03 4.92
CA LYS A 275 -3.12 24.76 4.26
C LYS A 275 -1.98 23.75 4.27
N LYS A 276 -0.73 24.22 4.46
CA LYS A 276 0.44 23.33 4.45
C LYS A 276 0.48 22.45 5.70
N LYS A 277 0.83 21.18 5.50
CA LYS A 277 0.99 20.16 6.54
C LYS A 277 2.38 19.53 6.48
N CYS A 278 2.83 19.01 7.60
CA CYS A 278 4.11 18.30 7.73
C CYS A 278 3.92 16.97 8.46
N ILE A 279 4.65 15.93 8.04
CA ILE A 279 4.69 14.64 8.74
C ILE A 279 6.11 14.42 9.26
N VAL A 280 6.22 14.01 10.53
CA VAL A 280 7.49 13.64 11.16
C VAL A 280 7.45 12.18 11.57
N TYR A 281 8.33 11.37 10.98
CA TYR A 281 8.45 9.95 11.29
C TYR A 281 9.58 9.66 12.26
N THR A 282 9.32 8.74 13.20
CA THR A 282 10.31 8.19 14.12
C THR A 282 10.32 6.65 14.08
N ASN A 283 11.39 6.03 14.59
CA ASN A 283 11.49 4.57 14.65
C ASN A 283 10.75 3.96 15.86
N THR A 284 10.47 4.74 16.90
CA THR A 284 9.93 4.22 18.16
C THR A 284 8.82 5.10 18.71
N ALA A 285 7.80 4.48 19.28
CA ALA A 285 6.70 5.19 19.92
C ALA A 285 7.17 5.99 21.15
N SER A 286 8.19 5.49 21.88
CA SER A 286 8.75 6.17 23.05
C SER A 286 9.39 7.54 22.77
N SER A 287 9.73 7.82 21.52
CA SER A 287 10.28 9.12 21.13
C SER A 287 9.19 10.14 20.77
N LEU A 288 7.94 9.71 20.58
CA LEU A 288 6.86 10.60 20.13
C LEU A 288 6.38 11.53 21.24
N GLU A 289 6.14 11.03 22.44
CA GLU A 289 5.58 11.81 23.55
C GLU A 289 6.50 12.98 23.97
N PRO A 290 7.80 12.76 24.22
CA PRO A 290 8.71 13.87 24.51
C PRO A 290 8.80 14.90 23.36
N MET A 291 8.76 14.42 22.13
CA MET A 291 8.78 15.29 20.96
C MET A 291 7.50 16.11 20.84
N GLN A 292 6.34 15.50 21.07
CA GLN A 292 5.05 16.18 21.07
C GLN A 292 5.07 17.32 22.09
N GLN A 293 5.40 17.05 23.34
CA GLN A 293 5.44 18.04 24.41
C GLN A 293 6.37 19.24 24.05
N ASP A 294 7.57 18.95 23.53
CA ASP A 294 8.51 20.01 23.17
C ASP A 294 8.05 20.81 21.93
N LEU A 295 7.39 20.19 20.98
CA LEU A 295 6.84 20.89 19.82
C LEU A 295 5.56 21.67 20.15
N GLU A 296 4.72 21.18 21.06
CA GLU A 296 3.56 21.95 21.55
C GLU A 296 4.01 23.22 22.26
N LEU A 297 4.98 23.12 23.19
CA LEU A 297 5.57 24.29 23.84
C LEU A 297 6.22 25.26 22.83
N TRP A 298 6.84 24.73 21.78
CA TRP A 298 7.43 25.57 20.75
C TRP A 298 6.37 26.25 19.90
N LEU A 299 5.27 25.60 19.55
CA LEU A 299 4.14 26.21 18.84
C LEU A 299 3.49 27.33 19.68
N ASP A 300 3.31 27.11 20.98
CA ASP A 300 2.78 28.14 21.90
C ASP A 300 3.66 29.39 21.94
N MET A 301 4.98 29.25 21.79
CA MET A 301 5.94 30.36 21.72
C MET A 301 6.02 31.02 20.34
N ASN A 302 5.46 30.39 19.30
CA ASN A 302 5.48 30.88 17.91
C ASN A 302 4.05 30.93 17.34
N PRO A 303 3.20 31.83 17.85
CA PRO A 303 1.78 31.90 17.50
C PRO A 303 1.50 32.21 16.02
N GLU A 304 2.50 32.65 15.28
CA GLU A 304 2.45 32.85 13.83
C GLU A 304 2.42 31.52 13.07
N ILE A 305 2.81 30.40 13.71
CA ILE A 305 2.73 29.04 13.18
C ILE A 305 1.50 28.38 13.80
N GLN A 306 0.32 28.74 13.28
CA GLN A 306 -0.93 28.18 13.77
C GLN A 306 -1.10 26.72 13.39
N GLY A 307 -1.77 25.93 14.24
CA GLY A 307 -2.14 24.52 14.01
C GLY A 307 -1.73 23.60 15.13
N ASP A 308 -2.33 22.43 15.15
CA ASP A 308 -2.20 21.42 16.20
C ASP A 308 -1.31 20.26 15.76
N ILE A 309 -0.85 19.48 16.76
CA ILE A 309 -0.08 18.25 16.57
C ILE A 309 -1.01 17.06 16.73
N LEU A 310 -0.96 16.15 15.75
CA LEU A 310 -1.60 14.85 15.79
C LEU A 310 -0.55 13.78 15.98
N VAL A 311 -0.81 12.77 16.81
CA VAL A 311 0.13 11.65 17.04
C VAL A 311 -0.52 10.34 16.65
N ILE A 312 0.19 9.54 15.83
CA ILE A 312 -0.22 8.19 15.46
C ILE A 312 0.95 7.23 15.69
N ASN A 313 0.71 6.18 16.49
CA ASN A 313 1.71 5.15 16.78
C ASN A 313 1.10 3.74 16.66
N ASP A 314 1.97 2.72 16.77
CA ASP A 314 1.55 1.33 16.61
C ASP A 314 0.68 0.80 17.75
N ASP A 315 0.71 1.44 18.92
CA ASP A 315 -0.07 1.05 20.10
C ASP A 315 -1.55 1.47 19.98
N LEU A 316 -1.88 2.40 19.07
CA LEU A 316 -3.25 2.83 18.84
C LEU A 316 -4.06 1.75 18.13
N LYS A 317 -5.33 1.60 18.53
CA LYS A 317 -6.28 0.72 17.84
C LYS A 317 -6.46 1.15 16.38
N PRO A 318 -6.66 0.22 15.44
CA PRO A 318 -6.83 0.55 14.02
C PRO A 318 -7.93 1.58 13.74
N GLU A 319 -9.04 1.52 14.47
CA GLU A 319 -10.14 2.46 14.33
C GLU A 319 -9.75 3.89 14.72
N VAL A 320 -8.93 4.03 15.78
CA VAL A 320 -8.41 5.33 16.25
C VAL A 320 -7.40 5.88 15.25
N LYS A 321 -6.47 5.04 14.75
CA LYS A 321 -5.53 5.42 13.71
C LYS A 321 -6.24 5.96 12.47
N PHE A 322 -7.31 5.29 12.04
CA PHE A 322 -8.09 5.69 10.89
C PHE A 322 -8.74 7.06 11.09
N VAL A 323 -9.47 7.26 12.20
CA VAL A 323 -10.12 8.56 12.51
C VAL A 323 -9.07 9.67 12.63
N SER A 324 -7.93 9.38 13.23
CA SER A 324 -6.84 10.35 13.34
C SER A 324 -6.24 10.71 11.99
N ALA A 325 -6.03 9.72 11.12
CA ALA A 325 -5.54 9.95 9.76
C ALA A 325 -6.55 10.76 8.92
N GLU A 326 -7.85 10.47 9.06
CA GLU A 326 -8.93 11.18 8.39
C GLU A 326 -8.95 12.67 8.78
N ARG A 327 -8.76 13.01 10.04
CA ARG A 327 -8.64 14.40 10.49
C ARG A 327 -7.51 15.17 9.80
N LEU A 328 -6.38 14.53 9.52
CA LEU A 328 -5.30 15.19 8.78
C LEU A 328 -5.66 15.38 7.29
N THR A 329 -6.53 14.55 6.74
CA THR A 329 -6.93 14.60 5.32
C THR A 329 -8.13 15.49 5.06
N GLU A 330 -8.86 15.91 6.11
CA GLU A 330 -9.99 16.82 5.95
C GLU A 330 -9.57 18.10 5.24
N GLU A 331 -10.22 18.36 4.11
CA GLU A 331 -10.09 19.63 3.39
C GLU A 331 -10.94 20.68 4.10
N VAL A 332 -10.28 21.71 4.60
CA VAL A 332 -10.94 22.84 5.20
C VAL A 332 -10.98 23.97 4.16
N GLU A 333 -12.17 24.38 3.78
CA GLU A 333 -12.35 25.46 2.78
C GLU A 333 -11.70 26.77 3.26
N ASP A 334 -11.94 27.11 4.52
CA ASP A 334 -11.36 28.31 5.16
C ASP A 334 -10.67 27.94 6.49
N PRO A 335 -9.35 27.66 6.45
CA PRO A 335 -8.58 27.35 7.66
C PRO A 335 -8.58 28.47 8.70
N GLU A 336 -8.70 29.75 8.29
CA GLU A 336 -8.72 30.87 9.23
C GLU A 336 -9.95 30.85 10.13
N LEU A 337 -11.10 30.43 9.60
CA LEU A 337 -12.30 30.28 10.42
C LEU A 337 -12.15 29.18 11.47
N VAL A 338 -11.50 28.06 11.12
CA VAL A 338 -11.27 26.94 12.04
C VAL A 338 -10.32 27.34 13.16
N VAL A 339 -9.22 27.98 12.83
CA VAL A 339 -8.22 28.47 13.80
C VAL A 339 -8.84 29.53 14.72
N ASN A 340 -9.59 30.48 14.16
CA ASN A 340 -10.25 31.53 14.94
C ASN A 340 -11.38 30.98 15.86
N SER A 341 -11.94 29.80 15.53
CA SER A 341 -12.93 29.12 16.38
C SER A 341 -12.32 28.26 17.49
N ASN A 342 -11.00 28.23 17.63
CA ASN A 342 -10.26 27.32 18.52
C ASN A 342 -10.59 25.84 18.30
N GLN A 343 -10.96 25.44 17.08
CA GLN A 343 -11.13 24.05 16.73
C GLN A 343 -9.79 23.38 16.47
N PHE A 344 -9.69 22.09 16.83
CA PHE A 344 -8.50 21.29 16.59
C PHE A 344 -8.21 21.20 15.09
N TYR A 345 -7.06 21.76 14.68
CA TYR A 345 -6.63 21.85 13.28
C TYR A 345 -5.22 21.26 13.10
N PRO A 346 -5.13 19.92 12.84
CA PRO A 346 -3.84 19.26 12.76
C PRO A 346 -3.08 19.65 11.49
N ARG A 347 -1.90 20.24 11.68
CA ARG A 347 -0.95 20.57 10.61
C ARG A 347 0.37 19.81 10.73
N VAL A 348 0.66 19.27 11.91
CA VAL A 348 1.83 18.45 12.18
C VAL A 348 1.36 17.07 12.58
N LEU A 349 1.82 16.05 11.87
CA LEU A 349 1.60 14.64 12.23
C LEU A 349 2.92 14.04 12.72
N LEU A 350 2.93 13.58 13.96
CA LEU A 350 4.01 12.76 14.51
C LEU A 350 3.62 11.29 14.41
N ALA A 351 4.47 10.46 13.81
CA ALA A 351 4.13 9.08 13.57
C ALA A 351 5.31 8.12 13.76
N THR A 352 5.03 6.89 14.20
CA THR A 352 6.00 5.81 14.05
C THR A 352 6.01 5.29 12.62
N ALA A 353 7.17 4.81 12.20
CA ALA A 353 7.32 4.07 10.96
C ALA A 353 6.33 2.90 10.92
N GLY A 354 5.61 2.76 9.81
CA GLY A 354 4.61 1.69 9.66
C GLY A 354 3.22 2.01 10.27
N SER A 355 3.10 2.97 11.19
CA SER A 355 1.80 3.28 11.81
C SER A 355 0.79 3.93 10.87
N ILE A 356 1.28 4.55 9.78
CA ILE A 356 0.46 5.21 8.74
C ILE A 356 0.58 4.44 7.41
N ASP A 357 0.73 3.14 7.44
CA ASP A 357 1.14 2.34 6.28
C ASP A 357 0.23 2.43 5.06
N ALA A 358 -1.05 2.65 5.24
CA ALA A 358 -1.93 2.74 4.09
C ALA A 358 -3.13 3.63 4.41
N GLY A 359 -3.48 4.51 3.49
CA GLY A 359 -4.74 5.25 3.54
C GLY A 359 -4.62 6.75 3.81
N LEU A 360 -3.49 7.28 4.30
CA LEU A 360 -3.34 8.73 4.41
C LEU A 360 -3.15 9.34 3.02
N ASP A 361 -4.18 9.97 2.50
CA ASP A 361 -4.18 10.68 1.22
C ASP A 361 -4.44 12.17 1.45
N SER A 362 -3.43 12.89 1.91
CA SER A 362 -3.52 14.33 2.10
C SER A 362 -2.72 15.07 1.02
N PRO A 363 -3.37 15.89 0.18
CA PRO A 363 -2.69 16.66 -0.86
C PRO A 363 -1.82 17.78 -0.29
N ASP A 364 -2.05 18.17 0.96
CA ASP A 364 -1.44 19.36 1.59
C ASP A 364 -0.16 19.07 2.37
N VAL A 365 0.38 17.85 2.27
CA VAL A 365 1.67 17.50 2.88
C VAL A 365 2.80 18.04 2.01
N PHE A 366 3.49 19.09 2.49
CA PHE A 366 4.59 19.76 1.80
C PHE A 366 5.96 19.30 2.27
N ALA A 367 6.05 18.83 3.50
CA ALA A 367 7.30 18.29 4.02
C ALA A 367 7.06 16.98 4.77
N VAL A 368 7.97 16.05 4.57
CA VAL A 368 8.10 14.83 5.38
C VAL A 368 9.49 14.84 6.00
N VAL A 369 9.56 14.68 7.31
CA VAL A 369 10.81 14.58 8.06
C VAL A 369 10.93 13.17 8.64
N ARG A 370 12.01 12.49 8.32
CA ARG A 370 12.33 11.16 8.85
C ARG A 370 13.50 11.26 9.82
N LEU A 371 13.29 10.82 11.05
CA LEU A 371 14.33 10.74 12.07
C LEU A 371 14.92 9.33 12.13
N GLY A 372 16.18 9.20 11.77
CA GLY A 372 16.90 7.94 11.68
C GLY A 372 16.65 7.16 10.40
N PHE A 373 17.32 6.02 10.26
CA PHE A 373 17.17 5.19 9.08
C PHE A 373 15.78 4.54 9.03
N PRO A 374 15.10 4.57 7.89
CA PRO A 374 13.97 3.68 7.65
C PRO A 374 14.43 2.22 7.68
N THR A 375 13.51 1.29 7.90
CA THR A 375 13.84 -0.15 8.00
C THR A 375 14.14 -0.75 6.64
N SER A 376 13.65 -0.13 5.58
CA SER A 376 13.86 -0.56 4.19
C SER A 376 13.71 0.61 3.22
N ILE A 377 14.19 0.40 1.98
CA ILE A 377 13.96 1.35 0.89
C ILE A 377 12.47 1.49 0.55
N PHE A 378 11.69 0.43 0.75
CA PHE A 378 10.24 0.45 0.54
C PHE A 378 9.53 1.37 1.53
N GLU A 379 9.90 1.30 2.81
CA GLU A 379 9.39 2.21 3.84
C GLU A 379 9.74 3.66 3.51
N MET A 380 10.99 3.94 3.13
CA MET A 380 11.40 5.27 2.69
C MET A 380 10.57 5.75 1.50
N ALA A 381 10.32 4.88 0.51
CA ALA A 381 9.51 5.22 -0.66
C ALA A 381 8.05 5.53 -0.31
N GLN A 382 7.48 4.81 0.66
CA GLN A 382 6.13 5.06 1.15
C GLN A 382 6.03 6.38 1.90
N GLU A 383 6.97 6.65 2.80
CA GLU A 383 7.06 7.90 3.56
C GLU A 383 7.24 9.11 2.62
N LEU A 384 8.19 9.02 1.68
CA LEU A 384 8.39 10.00 0.61
C LEU A 384 7.13 10.14 -0.24
N GLY A 385 6.43 9.04 -0.48
CA GLY A 385 5.16 9.00 -1.20
C GLY A 385 4.02 9.76 -0.54
N ARG A 386 4.16 10.25 0.69
CA ARG A 386 3.17 11.11 1.36
C ARG A 386 3.29 12.58 0.93
N CYS A 387 4.46 13.01 0.50
CA CYS A 387 4.68 14.35 -0.02
C CYS A 387 4.04 14.56 -1.39
N GLY A 388 3.55 15.76 -1.66
CA GLY A 388 3.24 16.26 -3.01
C GLY A 388 2.13 15.52 -3.74
N ARG A 389 1.16 14.97 -3.05
CA ARG A 389 0.04 14.28 -3.68
C ARG A 389 -0.92 15.27 -4.35
N GLY A 390 -1.42 14.91 -5.54
CA GLY A 390 -2.44 15.68 -6.25
C GLY A 390 -1.96 16.99 -6.86
N ARG A 391 -0.65 17.31 -6.83
CA ARG A 391 -0.10 18.54 -7.38
C ARG A 391 0.61 18.31 -8.71
N SER A 392 0.40 19.19 -9.66
CA SER A 392 1.17 19.26 -10.90
C SER A 392 2.47 20.00 -10.64
N GLY A 393 3.59 19.40 -10.84
CA GLY A 393 5.02 19.71 -10.84
C GLY A 393 5.59 21.14 -10.73
N THR A 394 4.82 22.15 -10.33
CA THR A 394 5.27 23.54 -10.20
C THR A 394 5.69 23.91 -8.79
N VAL A 395 5.35 23.11 -7.79
CA VAL A 395 5.68 23.35 -6.37
C VAL A 395 6.68 22.28 -5.92
N THR A 396 7.76 22.70 -5.28
CA THR A 396 8.76 21.81 -4.69
C THR A 396 8.29 21.37 -3.31
N ASP A 397 8.15 20.06 -3.12
CA ASP A 397 7.91 19.44 -1.83
C ASP A 397 9.23 18.89 -1.28
N HIS A 398 9.33 18.65 0.01
CA HIS A 398 10.60 18.31 0.66
C HIS A 398 10.50 17.03 1.48
N PHE A 399 11.49 16.16 1.31
CA PHE A 399 11.71 15.00 2.17
C PHE A 399 13.05 15.16 2.88
N TYR A 400 13.04 15.20 4.19
CA TYR A 400 14.23 15.34 5.04
C TYR A 400 14.53 14.03 5.75
N LEU A 401 15.72 13.49 5.54
CA LEU A 401 16.26 12.37 6.29
C LEU A 401 17.32 12.89 7.27
N LEU A 402 16.96 12.93 8.55
CA LEU A 402 17.82 13.44 9.62
C LEU A 402 18.51 12.29 10.35
N LEU A 403 19.81 12.17 10.18
CA LEU A 403 20.64 11.09 10.69
C LEU A 403 21.60 11.57 11.80
N SER A 404 21.94 10.70 12.71
CA SER A 404 22.97 10.89 13.73
C SER A 404 23.95 9.72 13.76
N CYS A 405 25.07 9.86 14.45
CA CYS A 405 26.02 8.75 14.65
C CYS A 405 25.36 7.51 15.27
N GLN A 406 24.39 7.70 16.16
CA GLN A 406 23.67 6.58 16.79
C GLN A 406 22.90 5.73 15.78
N ASP A 407 22.37 6.34 14.70
CA ASP A 407 21.65 5.60 13.67
C ASP A 407 22.58 4.67 12.90
N PHE A 408 23.81 5.10 12.63
CA PHE A 408 24.83 4.25 12.00
C PHE A 408 25.24 3.09 12.88
N ILE A 409 25.36 3.32 14.19
CA ILE A 409 25.64 2.24 15.15
C ILE A 409 24.49 1.23 15.17
N TYR A 410 23.24 1.72 15.19
CA TYR A 410 22.05 0.88 15.14
C TYR A 410 21.97 0.09 13.82
N LEU A 411 22.23 0.76 12.69
CA LEU A 411 22.28 0.14 11.37
C LEU A 411 23.33 -0.97 11.32
N ASN A 412 24.55 -0.69 11.79
CA ASN A 412 25.64 -1.66 11.84
C ASN A 412 25.28 -2.87 12.72
N THR A 413 24.61 -2.62 13.84
CA THR A 413 24.14 -3.69 14.73
C THR A 413 23.10 -4.59 14.03
N ARG A 414 22.20 -4.04 13.23
CA ARG A 414 21.23 -4.81 12.45
C ARG A 414 21.87 -5.61 11.31
N LEU A 415 22.90 -5.07 10.66
CA LEU A 415 23.61 -5.76 9.59
C LEU A 415 24.38 -6.99 10.08
N TYR A 416 24.98 -6.91 11.26
CA TYR A 416 25.94 -7.92 11.75
C TYR A 416 25.39 -8.83 12.86
N LYS A 417 24.33 -8.46 13.59
CA LYS A 417 23.72 -9.38 14.56
C LYS A 417 22.74 -10.31 13.84
N PRO A 418 22.90 -11.64 13.96
CA PRO A 418 21.85 -12.56 13.57
C PRO A 418 20.62 -12.30 14.45
N SER A 419 19.44 -12.25 13.86
CA SER A 419 18.18 -12.24 14.62
C SER A 419 18.10 -13.57 15.39
N THR A 420 18.40 -13.54 16.68
CA THR A 420 18.37 -14.72 17.57
C THR A 420 16.96 -15.16 17.95
N SER A 421 15.92 -14.55 17.39
CA SER A 421 14.52 -14.76 17.75
C SER A 421 13.65 -15.24 16.60
N VAL A 422 14.18 -16.10 15.72
CA VAL A 422 13.32 -16.74 14.71
C VAL A 422 12.90 -18.10 15.22
N PRO A 423 11.59 -18.37 15.41
CA PRO A 423 11.12 -19.70 15.78
C PRO A 423 11.53 -20.73 14.71
N SER A 424 11.98 -21.90 15.14
CA SER A 424 12.50 -23.02 14.34
C SER A 424 11.50 -23.66 13.36
N THR A 425 10.40 -23.00 13.04
CA THR A 425 9.31 -23.50 12.16
C THR A 425 9.06 -22.57 10.99
N ILE A 426 10.13 -22.09 10.34
CA ILE A 426 9.98 -21.20 9.17
C ILE A 426 9.75 -22.04 7.91
N SER A 427 8.81 -21.54 7.11
CA SER A 427 8.41 -22.02 5.79
C SER A 427 9.58 -22.59 4.97
N PRO A 428 9.44 -23.78 4.36
CA PRO A 428 10.44 -24.40 3.51
C PRO A 428 10.77 -23.59 2.23
N ILE A 429 10.12 -22.44 2.03
CA ILE A 429 10.20 -21.63 0.81
C ILE A 429 11.47 -20.76 0.74
N LEU A 430 11.98 -20.32 1.89
CA LEU A 430 13.22 -19.52 1.95
C LEU A 430 14.09 -19.97 3.12
N SER A 431 15.37 -20.23 2.82
CA SER A 431 16.34 -20.45 3.89
C SER A 431 16.55 -19.13 4.67
N LEU A 432 16.77 -19.22 5.97
CA LEU A 432 17.14 -18.08 6.85
C LEU A 432 18.26 -17.21 6.25
N GLN A 433 19.14 -17.84 5.47
CA GLN A 433 20.25 -17.18 4.80
C GLN A 433 19.78 -16.24 3.69
N LYS A 434 18.79 -16.64 2.90
CA LYS A 434 18.24 -15.84 1.80
C LYS A 434 17.43 -14.64 2.28
N GLU A 435 16.72 -14.80 3.40
CA GLU A 435 16.02 -13.71 4.08
C GLU A 435 17.00 -12.63 4.58
N LYS A 436 18.11 -13.07 5.15
CA LYS A 436 19.20 -12.21 5.61
C LYS A 436 19.85 -11.46 4.43
N GLU A 437 20.08 -12.13 3.30
CA GLU A 437 20.61 -11.54 2.09
C GLU A 437 19.70 -10.43 1.54
N ILE A 438 18.37 -10.66 1.54
CA ILE A 438 17.39 -9.65 1.09
C ILE A 438 17.38 -8.44 2.03
N GLN A 439 17.40 -8.65 3.34
CA GLN A 439 17.46 -7.55 4.30
C GLN A 439 18.76 -6.75 4.18
N GLN A 440 19.90 -7.43 3.98
CA GLN A 440 21.18 -6.78 3.73
C GLN A 440 21.17 -5.99 2.43
N GLN A 441 20.60 -6.54 1.35
CA GLN A 441 20.52 -5.85 0.07
C GLN A 441 19.66 -4.59 0.14
N ASN A 442 18.47 -4.68 0.77
CA ASN A 442 17.60 -3.52 1.00
C ASN A 442 18.32 -2.40 1.76
N LEU A 443 19.16 -2.77 2.72
CA LEU A 443 19.92 -1.83 3.51
C LEU A 443 21.09 -1.20 2.72
N ILE A 444 21.76 -1.99 1.89
CA ILE A 444 22.79 -1.51 0.96
C ILE A 444 22.19 -0.53 -0.04
N ASP A 445 21.04 -0.83 -0.58
CA ASP A 445 20.35 0.03 -1.55
C ASP A 445 19.91 1.35 -0.90
N LEU A 446 19.43 1.30 0.34
CA LEU A 446 19.16 2.50 1.13
C LEU A 446 20.42 3.36 1.35
N LEU A 447 21.56 2.73 1.69
CA LEU A 447 22.84 3.43 1.83
C LEU A 447 23.32 4.05 0.52
N LYS A 448 23.12 3.37 -0.62
CA LYS A 448 23.42 3.94 -1.94
C LYS A 448 22.62 5.21 -2.20
N VAL A 449 21.29 5.21 -1.91
CA VAL A 449 20.45 6.41 -2.05
C VAL A 449 20.99 7.56 -1.21
N ILE A 450 21.38 7.29 0.04
CA ILE A 450 21.88 8.30 0.97
C ILE A 450 23.25 8.85 0.53
N VAL A 451 24.15 7.99 0.07
CA VAL A 451 25.54 8.37 -0.31
C VAL A 451 25.57 9.05 -1.68
N LEU A 452 24.74 8.62 -2.61
CA LEU A 452 24.71 9.10 -3.99
C LEU A 452 23.84 10.35 -4.16
N LYS A 453 23.85 11.27 -3.22
CA LYS A 453 23.11 12.55 -3.26
C LYS A 453 22.82 13.02 -4.70
N GLY A 454 21.55 13.02 -5.09
CA GLY A 454 21.11 13.53 -6.40
C GLY A 454 20.89 12.48 -7.50
N ILE A 455 21.15 11.20 -7.25
CA ILE A 455 20.70 10.15 -8.15
C ILE A 455 19.20 9.91 -7.91
N CYS A 456 18.44 9.84 -9.01
CA CYS A 456 17.00 9.60 -8.96
C CYS A 456 16.71 8.35 -8.11
N PHE A 457 15.87 8.49 -7.11
CA PHE A 457 15.46 7.39 -6.22
C PHE A 457 15.02 6.14 -6.99
N ASN A 458 14.38 6.33 -8.16
CA ASN A 458 13.96 5.26 -9.05
C ASN A 458 15.14 4.51 -9.71
N PHE A 459 16.28 5.16 -9.91
CA PHE A 459 17.45 4.51 -10.50
C PHE A 459 18.14 3.53 -9.55
N VAL A 460 18.01 3.75 -8.25
CA VAL A 460 18.60 2.88 -7.22
C VAL A 460 17.66 1.75 -6.83
N ALA A 461 16.34 1.90 -7.11
CA ALA A 461 15.32 0.90 -6.87
C ALA A 461 15.16 -0.11 -8.03
N GLU A 462 15.75 0.14 -9.21
CA GLU A 462 15.90 -0.81 -10.32
C GLU A 462 17.03 -1.80 -10.04
#